data_8a35a1af71b07b4b75f082c2085365aa
#
_entry.id   8a35a1af71b07b4b75f082c2085365aa
#
_cell.length_a   1.000
_cell.length_b   1.000
_cell.length_c   1.000
_cell.angle_alpha   90.00
_cell.angle_beta   90.00
_cell.angle_gamma   90.00
#
_symmetry.space_group_name_H-M   'P 1'
#
loop_
_entity.id
_entity.type
_entity.pdbx_description
1 polymer ?
#
loop_
_entity_poly.entity_id
_entity_poly.type
_entity_poly.pdbx_seq_one_letter_code
_entity_poly.pdbx_strand_id
1 'polypeptide(L)'
;MYKIENHPILDLPKEEFVEFQFEGRTIRGQKGKTIAAALHQAGFVVHSHSTTGRNRSLECGIGKCGACEMLVDGQVRRICITSVDGVKEVREIPKDYMPEGKPRGAGETKIYKTTVAIIGGGPAGLACREQLTALGIPNIVVDNNATEGGQFNMQTHQFFFFEKEQKFGGMRGFDIAKTLAGDSHDGILLNNTVWDLLEGRRIALKNIVTQEVSYIDADHLVVATGAVPFMPVFENDDVPGVYTAAVFQKMMNQEHTLLGKRVLTVGAGNIGYLTSYQAMQAGATIKAIIEGMDHEGGFPVQANRVRRLGIPIMTSHVLIRAIPNEDYTGVKGAVIAECKNFQPIPGTERVIDDIDIINICTGLIPDNQLLVKGRSVFGRNVYGAGDAVRIGEGTSAVLRGKQVAYEVAQELGLRFPYEDYLEVSRQYIDSQQRPVRLLDAPLVPDEERMTAKPYVQINCLYGFACNPCTFACPQGAITKPTTSSVPVVDYDKCIGCMQCVNHCPGLAIFGYDKRKNVIFLPVEYEVEEGKEVFLVDDNGAKVGEGVIEKVLKKDNKTNLARVQASKVDDLNQVKGYILKER
;
A
#
# COMPACT_ATOMS: atom_id res chain seq x y z
N MET A 1 6.02 2.82 -23.25
CA MET A 1 6.21 4.14 -22.63
C MET A 1 5.94 4.13 -21.12
N TYR A 2 5.15 3.21 -20.62
CA TYR A 2 4.72 3.17 -19.22
C TYR A 2 5.38 2.07 -18.39
N LYS A 3 6.33 1.32 -18.96
CA LYS A 3 7.05 0.28 -18.23
C LYS A 3 8.08 0.87 -17.28
N ILE A 4 8.15 0.37 -16.06
CA ILE A 4 9.19 0.71 -15.09
C ILE A 4 10.37 -0.23 -15.34
N GLU A 5 11.50 0.31 -15.77
CA GLU A 5 12.71 -0.46 -16.11
C GLU A 5 13.67 -0.59 -14.92
N ASN A 6 13.66 0.39 -14.02
CA ASN A 6 14.46 0.42 -12.80
C ASN A 6 13.60 0.82 -11.61
N HIS A 7 13.84 0.22 -10.46
CA HIS A 7 13.17 0.60 -9.23
C HIS A 7 14.10 0.42 -8.02
N PRO A 8 14.20 1.39 -7.11
CA PRO A 8 15.16 1.34 -6.00
C PRO A 8 14.84 0.25 -4.97
N ILE A 9 13.58 -0.19 -4.92
CA ILE A 9 13.10 -1.14 -3.91
C ILE A 9 12.74 -2.51 -4.52
N LEU A 10 12.01 -2.53 -5.63
CA LEU A 10 11.51 -3.76 -6.24
C LEU A 10 12.60 -4.43 -7.07
N ASP A 11 12.73 -5.74 -6.93
CA ASP A 11 13.50 -6.57 -7.86
C ASP A 11 12.61 -6.86 -9.07
N LEU A 12 12.95 -6.27 -10.21
CA LEU A 12 12.21 -6.49 -11.43
C LEU A 12 12.55 -7.88 -11.99
N PRO A 13 11.57 -8.77 -12.24
CA PRO A 13 11.84 -10.12 -12.73
C PRO A 13 12.43 -10.09 -14.13
N LYS A 14 13.16 -11.16 -14.50
CA LYS A 14 13.57 -11.40 -15.89
C LYS A 14 12.34 -11.43 -16.79
N GLU A 15 12.47 -10.76 -17.94
CA GLU A 15 11.36 -10.58 -18.86
C GLU A 15 11.11 -11.85 -19.69
N GLU A 16 10.01 -12.53 -19.38
CA GLU A 16 9.38 -13.49 -20.27
C GLU A 16 8.10 -12.86 -20.81
N PHE A 17 7.87 -12.97 -22.12
CA PHE A 17 6.70 -12.37 -22.75
C PHE A 17 5.82 -13.41 -23.41
N VAL A 18 4.52 -13.11 -23.42
CA VAL A 18 3.50 -13.81 -24.19
C VAL A 18 2.82 -12.83 -25.14
N GLU A 19 2.25 -13.34 -26.22
CA GLU A 19 1.53 -12.53 -27.21
C GLU A 19 0.06 -12.92 -27.23
N PHE A 20 -0.81 -11.93 -27.37
CA PHE A 20 -2.25 -12.11 -27.58
C PHE A 20 -2.79 -11.05 -28.55
N GLN A 21 -3.98 -11.31 -29.11
CA GLN A 21 -4.64 -10.35 -30.00
C GLN A 21 -5.53 -9.40 -29.20
N PHE A 22 -5.46 -8.12 -29.51
CA PHE A 22 -6.38 -7.09 -29.01
C PHE A 22 -6.86 -6.25 -30.17
N GLU A 23 -8.18 -6.29 -30.44
CA GLU A 23 -8.81 -5.58 -31.56
C GLU A 23 -8.02 -5.75 -32.89
N GLY A 24 -7.60 -6.97 -33.20
CA GLY A 24 -6.83 -7.29 -34.41
C GLY A 24 -5.36 -6.88 -34.39
N ARG A 25 -4.84 -6.41 -33.26
CA ARG A 25 -3.42 -6.05 -33.07
C ARG A 25 -2.75 -7.04 -32.13
N THR A 26 -1.52 -7.42 -32.46
CA THR A 26 -0.71 -8.27 -31.56
C THR A 26 -0.15 -7.41 -30.42
N ILE A 27 -0.51 -7.78 -29.19
CA ILE A 27 0.00 -7.17 -27.96
C ILE A 27 0.97 -8.13 -27.29
N ARG A 28 2.09 -7.60 -26.83
CA ARG A 28 3.10 -8.31 -26.07
C ARG A 28 2.93 -7.99 -24.58
N GLY A 29 2.57 -8.99 -23.78
CA GLY A 29 2.42 -8.86 -22.32
C GLY A 29 3.52 -9.62 -21.58
N GLN A 30 3.98 -9.10 -20.44
CA GLN A 30 4.91 -9.80 -19.58
C GLN A 30 4.20 -10.93 -18.84
N LYS A 31 4.77 -12.14 -18.89
CA LYS A 31 4.23 -13.34 -18.25
C LYS A 31 4.01 -13.11 -16.74
N GLY A 32 2.88 -13.56 -16.22
CA GLY A 32 2.49 -13.38 -14.82
C GLY A 32 1.91 -11.99 -14.50
N LYS A 33 1.89 -11.05 -15.47
CA LYS A 33 1.26 -9.74 -15.31
C LYS A 33 -0.16 -9.73 -15.85
N THR A 34 -0.90 -8.68 -15.51
CA THR A 34 -2.30 -8.57 -15.93
C THR A 34 -2.45 -8.08 -17.36
N ILE A 35 -3.58 -8.41 -17.99
CA ILE A 35 -3.95 -7.90 -19.32
C ILE A 35 -3.99 -6.36 -19.29
N ALA A 36 -4.50 -5.78 -18.20
CA ALA A 36 -4.54 -4.33 -18.04
C ALA A 36 -3.14 -3.69 -18.13
N ALA A 37 -2.13 -4.29 -17.49
CA ALA A 37 -0.75 -3.82 -17.58
C ALA A 37 -0.22 -3.89 -19.01
N ALA A 38 -0.45 -5.00 -19.70
CA ALA A 38 0.00 -5.17 -21.09
C ALA A 38 -0.64 -4.12 -22.03
N LEU A 39 -1.95 -3.87 -21.90
CA LEU A 39 -2.65 -2.88 -22.70
C LEU A 39 -2.14 -1.46 -22.42
N HIS A 40 -1.97 -1.08 -21.14
CA HIS A 40 -1.41 0.23 -20.78
C HIS A 40 0.02 0.41 -21.29
N GLN A 41 0.88 -0.61 -21.21
CA GLN A 41 2.24 -0.57 -21.76
C GLN A 41 2.26 -0.41 -23.28
N ALA A 42 1.24 -0.96 -23.96
CA ALA A 42 1.03 -0.81 -25.41
C ALA A 42 0.34 0.52 -25.78
N GLY A 43 -0.04 1.37 -24.81
CA GLY A 43 -0.67 2.67 -25.03
C GLY A 43 -2.21 2.65 -25.08
N PHE A 44 -2.84 1.49 -24.79
CA PHE A 44 -4.29 1.38 -24.74
C PHE A 44 -4.79 1.62 -23.31
N VAL A 45 -5.28 2.82 -23.05
CA VAL A 45 -5.76 3.26 -21.73
C VAL A 45 -7.28 3.18 -21.56
N VAL A 46 -8.03 3.14 -22.68
CA VAL A 46 -9.48 2.95 -22.70
C VAL A 46 -9.78 1.46 -22.81
N HIS A 47 -10.57 0.93 -21.90
CA HIS A 47 -10.86 -0.49 -21.81
C HIS A 47 -12.32 -0.81 -22.15
N SER A 48 -13.21 0.15 -21.96
CA SER A 48 -14.63 0.01 -22.26
C SER A 48 -15.27 1.40 -22.44
N HIS A 49 -16.53 1.39 -22.86
CA HIS A 49 -17.32 2.59 -22.97
C HIS A 49 -18.57 2.47 -22.08
N SER A 50 -18.97 3.57 -21.47
CA SER A 50 -20.24 3.65 -20.75
C SER A 50 -21.43 3.55 -21.73
N THR A 51 -22.63 3.33 -21.21
CA THR A 51 -23.86 3.35 -22.02
C THR A 51 -24.09 4.67 -22.76
N THR A 52 -23.51 5.76 -22.23
CA THR A 52 -23.54 7.11 -22.86
C THR A 52 -22.36 7.35 -23.80
N GLY A 53 -21.49 6.36 -24.03
CA GLY A 53 -20.33 6.45 -24.92
C GLY A 53 -19.09 7.11 -24.32
N ARG A 54 -19.03 7.33 -23.00
CA ARG A 54 -17.83 7.87 -22.32
C ARG A 54 -16.75 6.81 -22.22
N ASN A 55 -15.50 7.20 -22.43
CA ASN A 55 -14.34 6.35 -22.25
C ASN A 55 -14.18 5.94 -20.78
N ARG A 56 -13.89 4.66 -20.53
CA ARG A 56 -13.62 4.12 -19.20
C ARG A 56 -12.27 3.40 -19.17
N SER A 57 -11.60 3.50 -18.03
CA SER A 57 -10.32 2.88 -17.79
C SER A 57 -10.38 2.03 -16.51
N LEU A 58 -9.23 1.83 -15.84
CA LEU A 58 -9.17 1.21 -14.53
C LEU A 58 -9.75 2.17 -13.47
N GLU A 59 -10.59 1.67 -12.57
CA GLU A 59 -11.14 2.46 -11.46
C GLU A 59 -10.72 1.89 -10.09
N CYS A 60 -10.95 0.59 -9.82
CA CYS A 60 -10.61 0.00 -8.52
C CYS A 60 -9.32 -0.82 -8.52
N GLY A 61 -8.90 -1.40 -9.64
CA GLY A 61 -7.70 -2.26 -9.75
C GLY A 61 -7.75 -3.62 -9.04
N ILE A 62 -8.81 -3.89 -8.28
CA ILE A 62 -8.95 -5.04 -7.37
C ILE A 62 -10.10 -5.99 -7.77
N GLY A 63 -10.60 -5.89 -9.00
CA GLY A 63 -11.63 -6.78 -9.53
C GLY A 63 -13.04 -6.58 -8.95
N LYS A 64 -13.41 -5.40 -8.42
CA LYS A 64 -14.72 -5.15 -7.78
C LYS A 64 -15.68 -4.32 -8.65
N CYS A 65 -15.23 -3.24 -9.29
CA CYS A 65 -16.11 -2.25 -9.92
C CYS A 65 -16.63 -2.64 -11.30
N GLY A 66 -15.99 -3.56 -12.03
CA GLY A 66 -16.38 -3.96 -13.40
C GLY A 66 -16.00 -2.97 -14.51
N ALA A 67 -15.40 -1.81 -14.23
CA ALA A 67 -15.02 -0.82 -15.24
C ALA A 67 -14.08 -1.35 -16.34
N CYS A 68 -13.27 -2.36 -16.00
CA CYS A 68 -12.31 -3.00 -16.89
C CYS A 68 -12.77 -4.39 -17.40
N GLU A 69 -14.07 -4.65 -17.47
CA GLU A 69 -14.58 -5.89 -18.05
C GLU A 69 -14.40 -5.90 -19.57
N MET A 70 -13.83 -7.00 -20.09
CA MET A 70 -13.60 -7.23 -21.52
C MET A 70 -13.88 -8.70 -21.85
N LEU A 71 -14.07 -9.02 -23.13
CA LEU A 71 -14.10 -10.38 -23.63
C LEU A 71 -12.68 -10.92 -23.74
N VAL A 72 -12.34 -11.89 -22.91
CA VAL A 72 -11.07 -12.61 -22.90
C VAL A 72 -11.35 -14.06 -23.32
N ASP A 73 -10.88 -14.45 -24.50
CA ASP A 73 -11.17 -15.76 -25.10
C ASP A 73 -12.68 -16.07 -25.12
N GLY A 74 -13.50 -15.06 -25.46
CA GLY A 74 -14.97 -15.15 -25.52
C GLY A 74 -15.70 -15.16 -24.17
N GLN A 75 -15.01 -14.88 -23.07
CA GLN A 75 -15.60 -14.81 -21.72
C GLN A 75 -15.43 -13.40 -21.14
N VAL A 76 -16.46 -12.89 -20.46
CA VAL A 76 -16.35 -11.63 -19.73
C VAL A 76 -15.44 -11.79 -18.53
N ARG A 77 -14.33 -11.05 -18.50
CA ARG A 77 -13.35 -11.06 -17.41
C ARG A 77 -12.90 -9.65 -17.07
N ARG A 78 -12.50 -9.46 -15.82
CA ARG A 78 -11.93 -8.19 -15.32
C ARG A 78 -10.43 -8.20 -15.54
N ILE A 79 -9.97 -7.44 -16.53
CA ILE A 79 -8.58 -7.47 -16.99
C ILE A 79 -7.57 -6.95 -15.95
N CYS A 80 -8.02 -6.21 -14.93
CA CYS A 80 -7.15 -5.76 -13.83
C CYS A 80 -6.71 -6.89 -12.87
N ILE A 81 -7.35 -8.06 -12.91
CA ILE A 81 -7.01 -9.23 -12.10
C ILE A 81 -6.81 -10.52 -12.96
N THR A 82 -6.89 -10.40 -14.28
CA THR A 82 -6.70 -11.53 -15.21
C THR A 82 -5.29 -11.48 -15.77
N SER A 83 -4.51 -12.57 -15.56
CA SER A 83 -3.17 -12.72 -16.13
C SER A 83 -3.22 -12.82 -17.66
N VAL A 84 -2.14 -12.37 -18.33
CA VAL A 84 -1.94 -12.57 -19.77
C VAL A 84 -1.63 -14.03 -20.12
N ASP A 85 -1.31 -14.87 -19.14
CA ASP A 85 -0.87 -16.24 -19.36
C ASP A 85 -1.95 -17.11 -20.00
N GLY A 86 -1.64 -17.66 -21.17
CA GLY A 86 -2.54 -18.52 -21.93
C GLY A 86 -3.68 -17.80 -22.65
N VAL A 87 -3.73 -16.47 -22.59
CA VAL A 87 -4.71 -15.63 -23.30
C VAL A 87 -4.37 -15.59 -24.79
N LYS A 88 -5.39 -15.76 -25.65
CA LYS A 88 -5.25 -15.69 -27.10
C LYS A 88 -5.81 -14.39 -27.67
N GLU A 89 -6.98 -13.97 -27.17
CA GLU A 89 -7.68 -12.82 -27.69
C GLU A 89 -8.38 -12.01 -26.59
N VAL A 90 -8.30 -10.70 -26.70
CA VAL A 90 -9.01 -9.73 -25.86
C VAL A 90 -9.77 -8.78 -26.76
N ARG A 91 -11.04 -8.51 -26.44
CA ARG A 91 -11.90 -7.55 -27.17
C ARG A 91 -12.76 -6.77 -26.21
N GLU A 92 -13.17 -5.57 -26.64
CA GLU A 92 -14.21 -4.82 -25.95
C GLU A 92 -15.54 -5.60 -26.01
N ILE A 93 -16.37 -5.47 -24.98
CA ILE A 93 -17.69 -6.12 -24.95
C ILE A 93 -18.63 -5.35 -25.88
N PRO A 94 -19.18 -5.97 -26.95
CA PRO A 94 -20.16 -5.31 -27.81
C PRO A 94 -21.40 -4.88 -27.03
N LYS A 95 -22.03 -3.77 -27.43
CA LYS A 95 -23.23 -3.23 -26.75
C LYS A 95 -24.41 -4.21 -26.72
N ASP A 96 -24.51 -5.07 -27.72
CA ASP A 96 -25.54 -6.08 -27.90
C ASP A 96 -25.08 -7.48 -27.46
N TYR A 97 -23.94 -7.57 -26.75
CA TYR A 97 -23.40 -8.83 -26.29
C TYR A 97 -24.36 -9.52 -25.31
N MET A 98 -24.79 -10.71 -25.68
CA MET A 98 -25.52 -11.62 -24.81
C MET A 98 -24.64 -12.84 -24.52
N PRO A 99 -24.33 -13.12 -23.24
CA PRO A 99 -23.58 -14.31 -22.90
C PRO A 99 -24.29 -15.57 -23.42
N GLU A 100 -23.62 -16.38 -24.23
CA GLU A 100 -24.15 -17.67 -24.59
C GLU A 100 -24.25 -18.55 -23.33
N GLY A 101 -25.47 -18.76 -22.86
CA GLY A 101 -25.76 -19.65 -21.74
C GLY A 101 -25.62 -21.11 -22.18
N LYS A 102 -24.39 -21.60 -22.35
CA LYS A 102 -24.18 -23.05 -22.53
C LYS A 102 -24.35 -23.71 -21.16
N PRO A 103 -25.33 -24.66 -21.02
CA PRO A 103 -25.37 -25.48 -19.82
C PRO A 103 -24.05 -26.23 -19.75
N ARG A 104 -23.25 -25.98 -18.74
CA ARG A 104 -22.06 -26.79 -18.49
C ARG A 104 -22.53 -28.17 -18.06
N GLY A 105 -21.97 -29.22 -18.69
CA GLY A 105 -22.22 -30.58 -18.29
C GLY A 105 -21.98 -30.77 -16.80
N ALA A 106 -22.77 -31.61 -16.15
CA ALA A 106 -22.66 -31.97 -14.75
C ALA A 106 -21.35 -32.74 -14.51
N GLY A 107 -20.23 -32.02 -14.46
CA GLY A 107 -19.00 -32.55 -13.85
C GLY A 107 -19.21 -32.72 -12.35
N GLU A 108 -18.50 -33.62 -11.72
CA GLU A 108 -18.51 -33.76 -10.25
C GLU A 108 -18.10 -32.42 -9.62
N THR A 109 -19.04 -31.83 -8.88
CA THR A 109 -18.79 -30.58 -8.20
C THR A 109 -17.92 -30.83 -6.96
N LYS A 110 -16.74 -30.27 -6.91
CA LYS A 110 -15.80 -30.44 -5.79
C LYS A 110 -16.34 -29.77 -4.54
N ILE A 111 -16.40 -30.50 -3.43
CA ILE A 111 -16.79 -30.00 -2.11
C ILE A 111 -15.60 -30.18 -1.18
N TYR A 112 -15.11 -29.05 -0.65
CA TYR A 112 -14.10 -29.02 0.40
C TYR A 112 -14.80 -29.04 1.77
N LYS A 113 -14.12 -29.58 2.78
CA LYS A 113 -14.59 -29.55 4.18
C LYS A 113 -13.50 -29.04 5.08
N THR A 114 -13.85 -28.15 5.99
CA THR A 114 -12.91 -27.58 6.96
C THR A 114 -13.61 -27.07 8.22
N THR A 115 -12.87 -26.87 9.29
CA THR A 115 -13.41 -26.22 10.50
C THR A 115 -13.63 -24.73 10.26
N VAL A 116 -12.66 -24.05 9.60
CA VAL A 116 -12.72 -22.61 9.36
C VAL A 116 -12.51 -22.30 7.89
N ALA A 117 -13.44 -21.57 7.28
CA ALA A 117 -13.25 -20.96 5.97
C ALA A 117 -12.90 -19.46 6.15
N ILE A 118 -11.84 -19.00 5.48
CA ILE A 118 -11.37 -17.62 5.49
C ILE A 118 -11.56 -17.05 4.09
N ILE A 119 -12.36 -15.99 3.96
CA ILE A 119 -12.58 -15.30 2.69
C ILE A 119 -11.70 -14.05 2.64
N GLY A 120 -10.70 -14.09 1.77
CA GLY A 120 -9.66 -13.07 1.58
C GLY A 120 -8.30 -13.54 2.08
N GLY A 121 -7.34 -13.69 1.15
CA GLY A 121 -5.93 -14.05 1.39
C GLY A 121 -5.02 -12.83 1.54
N GLY A 122 -5.56 -11.71 2.02
CA GLY A 122 -4.80 -10.52 2.40
C GLY A 122 -4.16 -10.63 3.79
N PRO A 123 -3.57 -9.53 4.32
CA PRO A 123 -2.83 -9.54 5.59
C PRO A 123 -3.61 -10.14 6.76
N ALA A 124 -4.89 -9.77 6.90
CA ALA A 124 -5.73 -10.25 7.98
C ALA A 124 -6.07 -11.74 7.85
N GLY A 125 -6.41 -12.18 6.62
CA GLY A 125 -6.75 -13.58 6.38
C GLY A 125 -5.56 -14.50 6.52
N LEU A 126 -4.38 -14.11 6.01
CA LEU A 126 -3.14 -14.90 6.15
C LEU A 126 -2.67 -14.96 7.60
N ALA A 127 -2.76 -13.85 8.35
CA ALA A 127 -2.42 -13.85 9.77
C ALA A 127 -3.38 -14.73 10.60
N CYS A 128 -4.67 -14.74 10.23
CA CYS A 128 -5.65 -15.65 10.81
C CYS A 128 -5.30 -17.11 10.49
N ARG A 129 -4.99 -17.43 9.23
CA ARG A 129 -4.53 -18.75 8.79
C ARG A 129 -3.30 -19.22 9.55
N GLU A 130 -2.27 -18.38 9.62
CA GLU A 130 -1.03 -18.69 10.35
C GLU A 130 -1.33 -19.09 11.79
N GLN A 131 -2.13 -18.28 12.48
CA GLN A 131 -2.46 -18.52 13.89
C GLN A 131 -3.38 -19.73 14.09
N LEU A 132 -4.39 -19.95 13.22
CA LEU A 132 -5.25 -21.16 13.27
C LEU A 132 -4.42 -22.42 13.04
N THR A 133 -3.50 -22.40 12.08
CA THR A 133 -2.60 -23.52 11.78
C THR A 133 -1.69 -23.81 12.97
N ALA A 134 -1.13 -22.78 13.63
CA ALA A 134 -0.33 -22.93 14.85
C ALA A 134 -1.13 -23.53 16.02
N LEU A 135 -2.44 -23.29 16.06
CA LEU A 135 -3.37 -23.86 17.04
C LEU A 135 -3.92 -25.24 16.65
N GLY A 136 -3.48 -25.80 15.51
CA GLY A 136 -3.93 -27.10 15.01
C GLY A 136 -5.37 -27.10 14.47
N ILE A 137 -5.92 -25.95 14.11
CA ILE A 137 -7.29 -25.81 13.61
C ILE A 137 -7.31 -25.87 12.08
N PRO A 138 -8.01 -26.89 11.47
CA PRO A 138 -8.13 -27.00 10.01
C PRO A 138 -8.79 -25.75 9.41
N ASN A 139 -8.16 -25.20 8.36
CA ASN A 139 -8.67 -23.99 7.74
C ASN A 139 -8.41 -23.98 6.21
N ILE A 140 -9.24 -23.24 5.48
CA ILE A 140 -9.10 -23.01 4.03
C ILE A 140 -9.25 -21.51 3.79
N VAL A 141 -8.29 -20.94 3.05
CA VAL A 141 -8.34 -19.55 2.57
C VAL A 141 -8.83 -19.52 1.13
N VAL A 142 -9.71 -18.58 0.81
CA VAL A 142 -10.18 -18.31 -0.55
C VAL A 142 -9.79 -16.90 -0.95
N ASP A 143 -9.15 -16.73 -2.11
CA ASP A 143 -8.86 -15.43 -2.68
C ASP A 143 -9.12 -15.39 -4.18
N ASN A 144 -9.61 -14.26 -4.69
CA ASN A 144 -9.88 -14.05 -6.11
C ASN A 144 -8.65 -13.62 -6.91
N ASN A 145 -7.54 -13.28 -6.25
CA ASN A 145 -6.29 -12.98 -6.91
C ASN A 145 -5.52 -14.25 -7.28
N ALA A 146 -4.58 -14.11 -8.20
CA ALA A 146 -3.68 -15.19 -8.61
C ALA A 146 -2.56 -15.45 -7.57
N THR A 147 -2.36 -14.53 -6.62
CA THR A 147 -1.39 -14.64 -5.54
C THR A 147 -2.01 -14.16 -4.23
N GLU A 148 -1.61 -14.79 -3.14
CA GLU A 148 -1.93 -14.36 -1.78
C GLU A 148 -1.15 -13.10 -1.40
N GLY A 149 -1.52 -12.48 -0.26
CA GLY A 149 -0.87 -11.28 0.30
C GLY A 149 -1.69 -10.00 0.13
N GLY A 150 -2.62 -9.97 -0.82
CA GLY A 150 -3.54 -8.85 -1.03
C GLY A 150 -2.82 -7.50 -1.15
N GLN A 151 -3.26 -6.52 -0.36
CA GLN A 151 -2.72 -5.16 -0.41
C GLN A 151 -1.24 -5.06 0.00
N PHE A 152 -0.70 -6.01 0.78
CA PHE A 152 0.71 -6.01 1.15
C PHE A 152 1.65 -6.19 -0.04
N ASN A 153 1.22 -6.91 -1.08
CA ASN A 153 2.03 -7.14 -2.28
C ASN A 153 2.40 -5.84 -3.03
N MET A 154 1.66 -4.76 -2.82
CA MET A 154 1.94 -3.47 -3.46
C MET A 154 2.62 -2.45 -2.53
N GLN A 155 2.96 -2.81 -1.29
CA GLN A 155 3.54 -1.90 -0.30
C GLN A 155 5.07 -2.01 -0.28
N THR A 156 5.74 -1.03 -0.88
CA THR A 156 7.20 -0.95 -0.95
C THR A 156 7.84 -0.32 0.29
N HIS A 157 7.06 0.29 1.18
CA HIS A 157 7.54 0.89 2.42
C HIS A 157 7.68 -0.15 3.54
N GLN A 158 8.51 0.16 4.53
CA GLN A 158 8.65 -0.62 5.75
C GLN A 158 7.47 -0.38 6.70
N PHE A 159 7.05 -1.44 7.42
CA PHE A 159 5.90 -1.39 8.31
C PHE A 159 6.25 -1.12 9.77
N PHE A 160 5.32 -0.46 10.46
CA PHE A 160 5.35 -0.17 11.88
C PHE A 160 4.81 -1.37 12.66
N PHE A 161 5.66 -2.05 13.44
CA PHE A 161 5.26 -3.06 14.42
C PHE A 161 5.98 -2.81 15.73
N PHE A 162 5.29 -3.07 16.82
CA PHE A 162 5.88 -3.13 18.15
C PHE A 162 5.93 -4.60 18.60
N GLU A 163 7.12 -5.15 18.71
CA GLU A 163 7.34 -6.57 18.92
C GLU A 163 8.33 -6.80 20.07
N LYS A 164 8.18 -7.93 20.79
CA LYS A 164 9.15 -8.37 21.80
C LYS A 164 10.38 -8.99 21.14
N GLU A 165 10.14 -9.74 20.06
CA GLU A 165 11.15 -10.32 19.18
C GLU A 165 10.84 -9.86 17.77
N GLN A 166 11.83 -9.38 17.03
CA GLN A 166 11.63 -8.83 15.69
C GLN A 166 11.14 -9.92 14.72
N LYS A 167 9.94 -9.73 14.19
CA LYS A 167 9.36 -10.59 13.16
C LYS A 167 8.99 -9.80 11.90
N PHE A 168 8.16 -8.77 12.03
CA PHE A 168 7.62 -7.99 10.91
C PHE A 168 8.08 -6.53 10.91
N GLY A 169 8.45 -6.00 12.07
CA GLY A 169 8.86 -4.60 12.22
C GLY A 169 10.05 -4.25 11.33
N GLY A 170 9.91 -3.23 10.48
CA GLY A 170 10.92 -2.84 9.52
C GLY A 170 10.95 -3.65 8.22
N MET A 171 10.11 -4.69 8.08
CA MET A 171 9.93 -5.41 6.80
C MET A 171 9.03 -4.61 5.86
N ARG A 172 9.17 -4.85 4.56
CA ARG A 172 8.27 -4.31 3.54
C ARG A 172 7.01 -5.16 3.40
N GLY A 173 5.92 -4.58 2.89
CA GLY A 173 4.63 -5.28 2.82
C GLY A 173 4.71 -6.60 2.08
N PHE A 174 5.35 -6.65 0.91
CA PHE A 174 5.48 -7.88 0.12
C PHE A 174 6.31 -8.97 0.82
N ASP A 175 7.29 -8.59 1.66
CA ASP A 175 8.06 -9.55 2.46
C ASP A 175 7.21 -10.10 3.62
N ILE A 176 6.39 -9.24 4.25
CA ILE A 176 5.44 -9.66 5.28
C ILE A 176 4.39 -10.60 4.69
N ALA A 177 3.86 -10.28 3.49
CA ALA A 177 2.91 -11.14 2.79
C ALA A 177 3.48 -12.54 2.56
N LYS A 178 4.71 -12.63 2.04
CA LYS A 178 5.43 -13.89 1.83
C LYS A 178 5.64 -14.66 3.13
N THR A 179 6.03 -13.97 4.20
CA THR A 179 6.25 -14.60 5.51
C THR A 179 4.94 -15.16 6.09
N LEU A 180 3.83 -14.42 5.97
CA LEU A 180 2.50 -14.87 6.44
C LEU A 180 1.94 -16.02 5.61
N ALA A 181 2.20 -16.05 4.29
CA ALA A 181 1.79 -17.15 3.42
C ALA A 181 2.51 -18.46 3.80
N GLY A 182 3.78 -18.36 4.22
CA GLY A 182 4.62 -19.50 4.54
C GLY A 182 5.05 -20.28 3.29
N ASP A 183 5.71 -21.42 3.48
CA ASP A 183 6.21 -22.25 2.38
C ASP A 183 5.15 -23.22 1.82
N SER A 184 4.10 -23.53 2.60
CA SER A 184 3.01 -24.38 2.17
C SER A 184 1.79 -23.57 1.76
N HIS A 185 1.37 -23.76 0.51
CA HIS A 185 0.14 -23.19 -0.04
C HIS A 185 -1.08 -24.13 0.13
N ASP A 186 -0.93 -25.23 0.88
CA ASP A 186 -2.02 -26.16 1.15
C ASP A 186 -3.18 -25.44 1.84
N GLY A 187 -4.39 -25.65 1.32
CA GLY A 187 -5.59 -24.97 1.85
C GLY A 187 -5.73 -23.51 1.43
N ILE A 188 -4.96 -23.02 0.46
CA ILE A 188 -5.16 -21.70 -0.16
C ILE A 188 -5.75 -21.90 -1.57
N LEU A 189 -6.97 -21.42 -1.79
CA LEU A 189 -7.68 -21.49 -3.06
C LEU A 189 -7.64 -20.13 -3.75
N LEU A 190 -6.61 -19.93 -4.59
CA LEU A 190 -6.44 -18.72 -5.40
C LEU A 190 -7.33 -18.74 -6.66
N ASN A 191 -7.53 -17.59 -7.28
CA ASN A 191 -8.42 -17.39 -8.43
C ASN A 191 -9.86 -17.85 -8.18
N ASN A 192 -10.32 -17.85 -6.93
CA ASN A 192 -11.67 -18.25 -6.56
C ASN A 192 -12.45 -17.08 -5.94
N THR A 193 -13.58 -16.74 -6.55
CA THR A 193 -14.52 -15.76 -6.02
C THR A 193 -15.62 -16.47 -5.24
N VAL A 194 -15.86 -16.03 -4.00
CA VAL A 194 -17.07 -16.39 -3.27
C VAL A 194 -18.22 -15.58 -3.85
N TRP A 195 -19.19 -16.26 -4.43
CA TRP A 195 -20.34 -15.59 -5.03
C TRP A 195 -21.61 -15.69 -4.17
N ASP A 196 -21.67 -16.67 -3.26
CA ASP A 196 -22.78 -16.80 -2.34
C ASP A 196 -22.44 -17.60 -1.06
N LEU A 197 -23.28 -17.43 -0.03
CA LEU A 197 -23.33 -18.22 1.19
C LEU A 197 -24.70 -18.89 1.25
N LEU A 198 -24.72 -20.22 1.29
CA LEU A 198 -25.91 -21.05 1.18
C LEU A 198 -26.28 -21.68 2.53
N GLU A 199 -27.51 -22.15 2.66
CA GLU A 199 -27.98 -22.90 3.83
C GLU A 199 -27.05 -24.09 4.13
N GLY A 200 -26.99 -24.50 5.41
CA GLY A 200 -26.11 -25.58 5.85
C GLY A 200 -24.64 -25.17 5.97
N ARG A 201 -24.34 -23.86 6.09
CA ARG A 201 -22.98 -23.31 6.22
C ARG A 201 -22.08 -23.63 5.02
N ARG A 202 -22.66 -23.62 3.84
CA ARG A 202 -21.99 -23.88 2.58
C ARG A 202 -21.61 -22.58 1.87
N ILE A 203 -20.37 -22.49 1.44
CA ILE A 203 -19.79 -21.35 0.71
C ILE A 203 -19.67 -21.73 -0.76
N ALA A 204 -20.29 -20.97 -1.65
CA ALA A 204 -20.26 -21.21 -3.07
C ALA A 204 -19.12 -20.45 -3.74
N LEU A 205 -18.26 -21.17 -4.44
CA LEU A 205 -17.06 -20.67 -5.10
C LEU A 205 -17.19 -20.77 -6.62
N LYS A 206 -16.58 -19.80 -7.30
CA LYS A 206 -16.36 -19.86 -8.75
C LYS A 206 -14.90 -19.54 -9.04
N ASN A 207 -14.21 -20.46 -9.69
CA ASN A 207 -12.86 -20.17 -10.20
C ASN A 207 -12.95 -19.22 -11.39
N ILE A 208 -12.26 -18.07 -11.31
CA ILE A 208 -12.35 -17.02 -12.34
C ILE A 208 -11.56 -17.36 -13.61
N VAL A 209 -10.65 -18.33 -13.57
CA VAL A 209 -9.86 -18.79 -14.71
C VAL A 209 -10.54 -19.97 -15.39
N THR A 210 -10.78 -21.08 -14.65
CA THR A 210 -11.40 -22.32 -15.22
C THR A 210 -12.92 -22.23 -15.33
N GLN A 211 -13.53 -21.26 -14.62
CA GLN A 211 -14.98 -21.08 -14.50
C GLN A 211 -15.69 -22.23 -13.77
N GLU A 212 -14.96 -23.14 -13.14
CA GLU A 212 -15.51 -24.25 -12.36
C GLU A 212 -16.19 -23.72 -11.08
N VAL A 213 -17.28 -24.38 -10.73
CA VAL A 213 -17.99 -24.14 -9.47
C VAL A 213 -17.58 -25.19 -8.47
N SER A 214 -17.31 -24.78 -7.25
CA SER A 214 -17.01 -25.66 -6.12
C SER A 214 -17.64 -25.11 -4.84
N TYR A 215 -17.61 -25.89 -3.76
CA TYR A 215 -18.18 -25.48 -2.48
C TYR A 215 -17.20 -25.76 -1.34
N ILE A 216 -17.36 -25.00 -0.24
CA ILE A 216 -16.74 -25.30 1.05
C ILE A 216 -17.85 -25.45 2.08
N ASP A 217 -17.88 -26.59 2.76
CA ASP A 217 -18.67 -26.79 3.99
C ASP A 217 -17.75 -26.48 5.18
N ALA A 218 -18.12 -25.50 6.01
CA ALA A 218 -17.30 -25.04 7.13
C ALA A 218 -18.15 -24.78 8.39
N ASP A 219 -17.56 -25.03 9.56
CA ASP A 219 -18.24 -24.75 10.84
C ASP A 219 -18.19 -23.26 11.20
N HIS A 220 -17.09 -22.59 10.84
CA HIS A 220 -16.84 -21.18 11.12
C HIS A 220 -16.47 -20.43 9.84
N LEU A 221 -16.86 -19.16 9.75
CA LEU A 221 -16.56 -18.27 8.65
C LEU A 221 -15.78 -17.05 9.15
N VAL A 222 -14.62 -16.77 8.54
CA VAL A 222 -13.88 -15.52 8.72
C VAL A 222 -13.95 -14.70 7.43
N VAL A 223 -14.45 -13.47 7.51
CA VAL A 223 -14.51 -12.53 6.38
C VAL A 223 -13.39 -11.52 6.52
N ALA A 224 -12.40 -11.61 5.63
CA ALA A 224 -11.20 -10.78 5.55
C ALA A 224 -11.06 -10.15 4.15
N THR A 225 -12.18 -9.77 3.55
CA THR A 225 -12.32 -9.26 2.17
C THR A 225 -11.72 -7.87 1.95
N GLY A 226 -11.28 -7.21 3.03
CA GLY A 226 -10.66 -5.90 2.97
C GLY A 226 -11.68 -4.78 2.71
N ALA A 227 -11.31 -3.80 1.89
CA ALA A 227 -12.10 -2.62 1.58
C ALA A 227 -12.03 -2.27 0.10
N VAL A 228 -12.93 -1.40 -0.34
CA VAL A 228 -12.94 -0.79 -1.66
C VAL A 228 -12.59 0.69 -1.55
N PRO A 229 -11.91 1.29 -2.54
CA PRO A 229 -11.63 2.71 -2.53
C PRO A 229 -12.92 3.54 -2.54
N PHE A 230 -12.96 4.61 -1.74
CA PHE A 230 -13.98 5.65 -1.85
C PHE A 230 -13.61 6.60 -2.99
N MET A 231 -14.52 6.78 -3.93
CA MET A 231 -14.38 7.70 -5.05
C MET A 231 -15.32 8.89 -4.85
N PRO A 232 -14.82 10.12 -4.62
CA PRO A 232 -15.66 11.30 -4.53
C PRO A 232 -16.24 11.62 -5.92
N VAL A 233 -17.42 12.22 -5.94
CA VAL A 233 -18.07 12.67 -7.18
C VAL A 233 -17.60 14.10 -7.51
N PHE A 234 -17.05 14.29 -8.70
CA PHE A 234 -16.66 15.58 -9.26
C PHE A 234 -16.79 15.55 -10.80
N GLU A 235 -16.72 16.69 -11.44
CA GLU A 235 -16.87 16.75 -12.89
C GLU A 235 -15.70 16.03 -13.60
N ASN A 236 -16.02 15.11 -14.52
CA ASN A 236 -15.09 14.25 -15.27
C ASN A 236 -14.30 13.26 -14.38
N ASP A 237 -14.92 12.74 -13.32
CA ASP A 237 -14.33 11.75 -12.42
C ASP A 237 -14.06 10.38 -13.09
N ASP A 238 -14.67 10.11 -14.23
CA ASP A 238 -14.57 8.89 -15.03
C ASP A 238 -13.52 8.94 -16.18
N VAL A 239 -12.86 10.09 -16.37
CA VAL A 239 -11.87 10.24 -17.44
C VAL A 239 -10.62 9.38 -17.17
N PRO A 240 -10.10 8.63 -18.17
CA PRO A 240 -8.82 7.95 -18.04
C PRO A 240 -7.73 8.90 -17.54
N GLY A 241 -6.95 8.47 -16.56
CA GLY A 241 -5.99 9.34 -15.84
C GLY A 241 -6.47 9.74 -14.44
N VAL A 242 -7.78 9.59 -14.14
CA VAL A 242 -8.32 9.65 -12.79
C VAL A 242 -8.33 8.22 -12.23
N TYR A 243 -7.49 7.95 -11.24
CA TYR A 243 -7.32 6.61 -10.68
C TYR A 243 -7.39 6.62 -9.16
N THR A 244 -7.96 5.57 -8.59
CA THR A 244 -7.86 5.36 -7.14
C THR A 244 -6.44 4.96 -6.74
N ALA A 245 -6.09 5.19 -5.48
CA ALA A 245 -4.80 4.77 -4.91
C ALA A 245 -4.52 3.28 -5.14
N ALA A 246 -5.53 2.42 -5.09
CA ALA A 246 -5.37 0.99 -5.29
C ALA A 246 -4.93 0.65 -6.73
N VAL A 247 -5.52 1.29 -7.75
CA VAL A 247 -5.05 1.16 -9.15
C VAL A 247 -3.62 1.64 -9.27
N PHE A 248 -3.35 2.84 -8.77
CA PHE A 248 -2.08 3.50 -8.94
C PHE A 248 -0.93 2.69 -8.31
N GLN A 249 -1.11 2.23 -7.06
CA GLN A 249 -0.11 1.38 -6.38
C GLN A 249 0.07 0.02 -7.08
N LYS A 250 -1.04 -0.65 -7.44
CA LYS A 250 -0.96 -1.96 -8.07
C LYS A 250 -0.21 -1.89 -9.39
N MET A 251 -0.58 -0.95 -10.24
CA MET A 251 0.06 -0.80 -11.55
C MET A 251 1.55 -0.47 -11.42
N MET A 252 1.95 0.40 -10.49
CA MET A 252 3.36 0.69 -10.24
C MET A 252 4.10 -0.50 -9.62
N ASN A 253 3.61 -1.00 -8.49
CA ASN A 253 4.41 -1.83 -7.59
C ASN A 253 4.26 -3.34 -7.85
N GLN A 254 3.14 -3.78 -8.45
CA GLN A 254 2.94 -5.18 -8.83
C GLN A 254 3.08 -5.40 -10.34
N GLU A 255 2.52 -4.49 -11.14
CA GLU A 255 2.48 -4.64 -12.60
C GLU A 255 3.68 -3.94 -13.28
N HIS A 256 4.52 -3.25 -12.53
CA HIS A 256 5.68 -2.48 -12.99
C HIS A 256 5.34 -1.54 -14.17
N THR A 257 4.16 -0.92 -14.09
CA THR A 257 3.60 -0.05 -15.11
C THR A 257 3.26 1.30 -14.52
N LEU A 258 3.93 2.35 -14.98
CA LEU A 258 3.65 3.72 -14.58
C LEU A 258 2.52 4.27 -15.47
N LEU A 259 1.42 4.67 -14.86
CA LEU A 259 0.23 5.16 -15.58
C LEU A 259 0.38 6.57 -16.16
N GLY A 260 1.30 7.35 -15.60
CA GLY A 260 1.67 8.69 -16.02
C GLY A 260 2.82 9.22 -15.16
N LYS A 261 3.37 10.39 -15.50
CA LYS A 261 4.57 10.92 -14.84
C LYS A 261 4.33 12.13 -13.95
N ARG A 262 3.23 12.84 -14.12
CA ARG A 262 2.94 14.11 -13.41
C ARG A 262 1.63 13.96 -12.67
N VAL A 263 1.72 13.91 -11.36
CA VAL A 263 0.66 13.44 -10.49
C VAL A 263 0.14 14.56 -9.60
N LEU A 264 -1.18 14.75 -9.56
CA LEU A 264 -1.89 15.42 -8.48
C LEU A 264 -2.47 14.35 -7.55
N THR A 265 -2.12 14.37 -6.28
CA THR A 265 -2.71 13.47 -5.27
C THR A 265 -3.82 14.19 -4.50
N VAL A 266 -4.97 13.54 -4.35
CA VAL A 266 -6.14 14.04 -3.63
C VAL A 266 -6.33 13.21 -2.36
N GLY A 267 -6.13 13.83 -1.21
CA GLY A 267 -6.16 13.22 0.12
C GLY A 267 -4.77 13.16 0.78
N ALA A 268 -4.60 13.86 1.89
CA ALA A 268 -3.37 13.89 2.71
C ALA A 268 -3.44 12.95 3.92
N GLY A 269 -3.95 11.73 3.69
CA GLY A 269 -3.83 10.59 4.60
C GLY A 269 -2.55 9.79 4.35
N ASN A 270 -2.30 8.73 5.14
CA ASN A 270 -1.11 7.87 4.98
C ASN A 270 -0.98 7.33 3.56
N ILE A 271 -2.08 6.89 2.93
CA ILE A 271 -2.06 6.36 1.56
C ILE A 271 -1.67 7.45 0.55
N GLY A 272 -2.15 8.70 0.71
CA GLY A 272 -1.75 9.80 -0.16
C GLY A 272 -0.24 10.08 -0.11
N TYR A 273 0.34 10.07 1.08
CA TYR A 273 1.79 10.23 1.25
C TYR A 273 2.58 9.05 0.69
N LEU A 274 2.16 7.83 1.01
CA LEU A 274 2.85 6.62 0.57
C LEU A 274 2.80 6.45 -0.95
N THR A 275 1.63 6.65 -1.58
CA THR A 275 1.51 6.54 -3.04
C THR A 275 2.30 7.63 -3.76
N SER A 276 2.32 8.86 -3.23
CA SER A 276 3.15 9.94 -3.77
C SER A 276 4.64 9.63 -3.67
N TYR A 277 5.08 9.09 -2.53
CA TYR A 277 6.47 8.67 -2.35
C TYR A 277 6.85 7.51 -3.29
N GLN A 278 5.99 6.51 -3.42
CA GLN A 278 6.19 5.36 -4.32
C GLN A 278 6.20 5.79 -5.79
N ALA A 279 5.37 6.75 -6.16
CA ALA A 279 5.37 7.30 -7.52
C ALA A 279 6.71 7.97 -7.86
N MET A 280 7.33 8.67 -6.91
CA MET A 280 8.67 9.21 -7.10
C MET A 280 9.74 8.11 -7.22
N GLN A 281 9.62 7.02 -6.44
CA GLN A 281 10.49 5.85 -6.60
C GLN A 281 10.39 5.25 -8.00
N ALA A 282 9.19 5.29 -8.60
CA ALA A 282 8.92 4.81 -9.96
C ALA A 282 9.25 5.84 -11.07
N GLY A 283 9.79 7.01 -10.72
CA GLY A 283 10.19 8.05 -11.67
C GLY A 283 9.11 9.07 -12.05
N ALA A 284 8.02 9.18 -11.27
CA ALA A 284 7.02 10.23 -11.43
C ALA A 284 7.36 11.49 -10.62
N THR A 285 6.75 12.60 -11.00
CA THR A 285 6.80 13.89 -10.29
C THR A 285 5.45 14.19 -9.67
N ILE A 286 5.43 14.55 -8.39
CA ILE A 286 4.21 14.95 -7.69
C ILE A 286 4.10 16.47 -7.72
N LYS A 287 3.05 16.99 -8.35
CA LYS A 287 2.78 18.43 -8.46
C LYS A 287 2.29 19.01 -7.13
N ALA A 288 1.38 18.32 -6.48
CA ALA A 288 0.86 18.65 -5.15
C ALA A 288 0.11 17.48 -4.52
N ILE A 289 -0.07 17.55 -3.21
CA ILE A 289 -1.05 16.77 -2.45
C ILE A 289 -2.08 17.75 -1.92
N ILE A 290 -3.37 17.56 -2.22
CA ILE A 290 -4.46 18.41 -1.71
C ILE A 290 -5.30 17.64 -0.68
N GLU A 291 -5.84 18.37 0.30
CA GLU A 291 -6.66 17.82 1.38
C GLU A 291 -7.84 18.75 1.68
N GLY A 292 -9.05 18.20 1.71
CA GLY A 292 -10.27 18.95 2.01
C GLY A 292 -10.45 19.35 3.48
N MET A 293 -9.77 18.62 4.39
CA MET A 293 -9.72 19.00 5.80
C MET A 293 -8.80 20.23 5.98
N ASP A 294 -8.97 20.96 7.07
CA ASP A 294 -8.09 22.07 7.49
C ASP A 294 -6.76 21.59 8.09
N HIS A 295 -6.60 20.29 8.21
CA HIS A 295 -5.40 19.62 8.74
C HIS A 295 -5.12 18.32 7.99
N GLU A 296 -3.91 17.82 8.13
CA GLU A 296 -3.45 16.57 7.56
C GLU A 296 -3.97 15.36 8.32
N GLY A 297 -4.44 14.33 7.59
CA GLY A 297 -5.06 13.13 8.18
C GLY A 297 -4.07 12.00 8.49
N GLY A 298 -2.89 12.01 7.87
CA GLY A 298 -1.89 10.94 8.00
C GLY A 298 -0.92 11.12 9.17
N PHE A 299 -0.01 10.16 9.32
CA PHE A 299 1.02 10.23 10.35
C PHE A 299 2.07 11.29 10.00
N PRO A 300 2.50 12.12 10.98
CA PRO A 300 3.47 13.20 10.72
C PRO A 300 4.79 12.70 10.10
N VAL A 301 5.27 11.51 10.46
CA VAL A 301 6.48 10.93 9.86
C VAL A 301 6.32 10.62 8.37
N GLN A 302 5.11 10.29 7.91
CA GLN A 302 4.82 10.08 6.49
C GLN A 302 4.67 11.42 5.76
N ALA A 303 4.02 12.41 6.36
CA ALA A 303 3.93 13.76 5.82
C ALA A 303 5.32 14.40 5.65
N ASN A 304 6.16 14.32 6.70
CA ASN A 304 7.52 14.84 6.66
C ASN A 304 8.39 14.17 5.58
N ARG A 305 8.17 12.86 5.33
CA ARG A 305 8.86 12.13 4.25
C ARG A 305 8.66 12.80 2.88
N VAL A 306 7.43 13.21 2.55
CA VAL A 306 7.14 13.86 1.26
C VAL A 306 7.49 15.33 1.23
N ARG A 307 7.34 16.06 2.36
CA ARG A 307 7.80 17.46 2.47
C ARG A 307 9.29 17.62 2.22
N ARG A 308 10.10 16.72 2.80
CA ARG A 308 11.56 16.70 2.58
C ARG A 308 11.99 16.51 1.13
N LEU A 309 11.07 16.04 0.26
CA LEU A 309 11.26 15.92 -1.18
C LEU A 309 10.76 17.16 -1.96
N GLY A 310 10.30 18.19 -1.26
CA GLY A 310 9.78 19.42 -1.86
C GLY A 310 8.35 19.28 -2.41
N ILE A 311 7.60 18.27 -2.01
CA ILE A 311 6.20 18.09 -2.44
C ILE A 311 5.30 19.00 -1.59
N PRO A 312 4.54 19.94 -2.19
CA PRO A 312 3.61 20.78 -1.46
C PRO A 312 2.39 19.99 -0.99
N ILE A 313 2.00 20.21 0.27
CA ILE A 313 0.76 19.70 0.86
C ILE A 313 -0.14 20.90 1.13
N MET A 314 -1.34 20.87 0.57
CA MET A 314 -2.30 21.97 0.61
C MET A 314 -3.59 21.50 1.29
N THR A 315 -3.80 21.86 2.54
CA THR A 315 -5.03 21.64 3.29
C THR A 315 -6.13 22.62 2.88
N SER A 316 -7.39 22.36 3.26
CA SER A 316 -8.55 23.17 2.89
C SER A 316 -8.71 23.36 1.38
N HIS A 317 -8.38 22.33 0.58
CA HIS A 317 -8.54 22.36 -0.88
C HIS A 317 -9.25 21.09 -1.37
N VAL A 318 -10.22 21.28 -2.27
CA VAL A 318 -10.96 20.19 -2.92
C VAL A 318 -10.77 20.20 -4.44
N LEU A 319 -10.87 19.01 -5.04
CA LEU A 319 -10.92 18.83 -6.48
C LEU A 319 -12.33 19.16 -6.99
N ILE A 320 -12.43 20.05 -7.97
CA ILE A 320 -13.70 20.47 -8.59
C ILE A 320 -13.97 19.65 -9.85
N ARG A 321 -12.96 19.52 -10.72
CA ARG A 321 -13.07 18.75 -11.96
C ARG A 321 -11.71 18.32 -12.48
N ALA A 322 -11.69 17.20 -13.22
CA ALA A 322 -10.58 16.84 -14.08
C ALA A 322 -10.72 17.58 -15.43
N ILE A 323 -9.60 18.04 -15.99
CA ILE A 323 -9.56 18.64 -17.33
C ILE A 323 -9.05 17.56 -18.28
N PRO A 324 -9.91 17.00 -19.17
CA PRO A 324 -9.48 15.97 -20.12
C PRO A 324 -8.62 16.56 -21.24
N ASN A 325 -7.88 15.70 -21.93
CA ASN A 325 -7.32 16.01 -23.25
C ASN A 325 -8.43 16.03 -24.31
N GLU A 326 -8.08 16.37 -25.54
CA GLU A 326 -9.07 16.64 -26.61
C GLU A 326 -9.94 15.43 -26.98
N ASP A 327 -9.40 14.22 -26.88
CA ASP A 327 -10.07 12.96 -27.24
C ASP A 327 -10.64 12.20 -26.02
N TYR A 328 -10.58 12.80 -24.83
CA TYR A 328 -11.03 12.18 -23.57
C TYR A 328 -10.37 10.83 -23.25
N THR A 329 -9.13 10.63 -23.69
CA THR A 329 -8.32 9.43 -23.38
C THR A 329 -7.35 9.64 -22.23
N GLY A 330 -7.30 10.84 -21.65
CA GLY A 330 -6.41 11.17 -20.55
C GLY A 330 -6.72 12.52 -19.90
N VAL A 331 -6.08 12.77 -18.78
CA VAL A 331 -6.11 14.04 -18.05
C VAL A 331 -4.94 14.91 -18.50
N LYS A 332 -5.16 16.23 -18.62
CA LYS A 332 -4.11 17.24 -18.85
C LYS A 332 -4.04 18.32 -17.77
N GLY A 333 -5.00 18.35 -16.85
CA GLY A 333 -5.08 19.33 -15.79
C GLY A 333 -6.20 19.01 -14.79
N ALA A 334 -6.30 19.80 -13.75
CA ALA A 334 -7.37 19.76 -12.77
C ALA A 334 -7.75 21.17 -12.30
N VAL A 335 -9.00 21.39 -11.95
CA VAL A 335 -9.45 22.59 -11.23
C VAL A 335 -9.63 22.21 -9.77
N ILE A 336 -8.97 22.95 -8.90
CA ILE A 336 -9.10 22.85 -7.44
C ILE A 336 -9.62 24.18 -6.89
N ALA A 337 -10.21 24.17 -5.69
CA ALA A 337 -10.62 25.37 -4.99
C ALA A 337 -10.32 25.25 -3.50
N GLU A 338 -10.17 26.39 -2.82
CA GLU A 338 -10.23 26.41 -1.36
C GLU A 338 -11.61 25.93 -0.89
N CYS A 339 -11.66 25.30 0.28
CA CYS A 339 -12.91 24.77 0.80
C CYS A 339 -13.06 24.98 2.30
N LYS A 340 -14.32 24.95 2.74
CA LYS A 340 -14.68 24.86 4.15
C LYS A 340 -15.70 23.72 4.32
N ASN A 341 -15.39 22.76 5.20
CA ASN A 341 -16.20 21.55 5.37
C ASN A 341 -16.48 20.84 4.02
N PHE A 342 -15.45 20.68 3.19
CA PHE A 342 -15.49 20.10 1.84
C PHE A 342 -16.37 20.87 0.82
N GLN A 343 -16.94 22.01 1.18
CA GLN A 343 -17.67 22.86 0.25
C GLN A 343 -16.71 23.88 -0.39
N PRO A 344 -16.58 23.91 -1.72
CA PRO A 344 -15.71 24.87 -2.39
C PRO A 344 -16.13 26.31 -2.12
N ILE A 345 -15.15 27.19 -1.96
CA ILE A 345 -15.37 28.62 -1.80
C ILE A 345 -15.36 29.26 -3.20
N PRO A 346 -16.48 29.84 -3.67
CA PRO A 346 -16.55 30.45 -5.00
C PRO A 346 -15.51 31.57 -5.18
N GLY A 347 -14.88 31.61 -6.35
CA GLY A 347 -13.87 32.62 -6.70
C GLY A 347 -12.45 32.28 -6.23
N THR A 348 -12.24 31.08 -5.65
CA THR A 348 -10.91 30.58 -5.28
C THR A 348 -10.40 29.49 -6.22
N GLU A 349 -11.15 29.24 -7.29
CA GLU A 349 -10.82 28.20 -8.28
C GLU A 349 -9.48 28.52 -8.95
N ARG A 350 -8.62 27.51 -9.05
CA ARG A 350 -7.36 27.58 -9.77
C ARG A 350 -7.08 26.31 -10.55
N VAL A 351 -6.41 26.46 -11.65
CA VAL A 351 -5.98 25.34 -12.49
C VAL A 351 -4.62 24.82 -12.00
N ILE A 352 -4.51 23.50 -11.86
CA ILE A 352 -3.24 22.79 -11.84
C ILE A 352 -3.12 22.14 -13.21
N ASP A 353 -2.25 22.69 -14.03
CA ASP A 353 -1.94 22.22 -15.37
C ASP A 353 -0.76 21.23 -15.38
N ASP A 354 -0.46 20.70 -16.55
CA ASP A 354 0.67 19.80 -16.77
C ASP A 354 0.66 18.61 -15.81
N ILE A 355 -0.51 17.98 -15.68
CA ILE A 355 -0.68 16.69 -14.98
C ILE A 355 -1.28 15.67 -15.95
N ASP A 356 -0.92 14.40 -15.76
CA ASP A 356 -1.45 13.27 -16.53
C ASP A 356 -2.12 12.23 -15.63
N ILE A 357 -2.01 12.39 -14.32
CA ILE A 357 -2.64 11.53 -13.31
C ILE A 357 -3.28 12.37 -12.19
N ILE A 358 -4.51 12.02 -11.83
CA ILE A 358 -5.16 12.39 -10.57
C ILE A 358 -5.27 11.12 -9.73
N ASN A 359 -4.48 11.06 -8.65
CA ASN A 359 -4.44 9.93 -7.72
C ASN A 359 -5.39 10.17 -6.54
N ILE A 360 -6.51 9.45 -6.49
CA ILE A 360 -7.56 9.63 -5.48
C ILE A 360 -7.27 8.77 -4.25
N CYS A 361 -6.99 9.42 -3.13
CA CYS A 361 -6.62 8.85 -1.83
C CYS A 361 -7.59 9.26 -0.71
N THR A 362 -8.86 9.41 -1.01
CA THR A 362 -9.88 10.04 -0.15
C THR A 362 -10.53 9.07 0.84
N GLY A 363 -10.03 7.86 0.98
CA GLY A 363 -10.47 6.88 1.96
C GLY A 363 -10.94 5.56 1.36
N LEU A 364 -11.45 4.70 2.23
CA LEU A 364 -11.87 3.34 1.94
C LEU A 364 -13.26 3.06 2.53
N ILE A 365 -13.97 2.12 1.93
CA ILE A 365 -15.26 1.60 2.42
C ILE A 365 -15.08 0.11 2.71
N PRO A 366 -15.43 -0.39 3.91
CA PRO A 366 -15.37 -1.82 4.23
C PRO A 366 -16.16 -2.68 3.26
N ASP A 367 -15.54 -3.73 2.69
CA ASP A 367 -16.23 -4.73 1.88
C ASP A 367 -16.79 -5.83 2.80
N ASN A 368 -17.94 -5.57 3.44
CA ASN A 368 -18.50 -6.38 4.50
C ASN A 368 -19.81 -7.10 4.14
N GLN A 369 -20.20 -7.12 2.88
CA GLN A 369 -21.47 -7.75 2.45
C GLN A 369 -21.54 -9.23 2.84
N LEU A 370 -20.46 -9.98 2.66
CA LEU A 370 -20.38 -11.39 3.06
C LEU A 370 -20.39 -11.56 4.59
N LEU A 371 -19.87 -10.59 5.35
CA LEU A 371 -19.96 -10.60 6.81
C LEU A 371 -21.42 -10.43 7.27
N VAL A 372 -22.15 -9.49 6.67
CA VAL A 372 -23.58 -9.28 6.96
C VAL A 372 -24.40 -10.52 6.61
N LYS A 373 -24.24 -11.06 5.41
CA LYS A 373 -24.91 -12.28 4.96
C LYS A 373 -24.50 -13.50 5.82
N GLY A 374 -23.24 -13.60 6.19
CA GLY A 374 -22.69 -14.69 7.00
C GLY A 374 -23.41 -14.83 8.34
N ARG A 375 -23.86 -13.72 8.94
CA ARG A 375 -24.62 -13.75 10.20
C ARG A 375 -25.95 -14.52 10.10
N SER A 376 -26.60 -14.51 8.94
CA SER A 376 -27.84 -15.27 8.72
C SER A 376 -27.57 -16.77 8.45
N VAL A 377 -26.41 -17.13 7.89
CA VAL A 377 -26.07 -18.51 7.51
C VAL A 377 -25.28 -19.23 8.61
N PHE A 378 -24.30 -18.57 9.22
CA PHE A 378 -23.37 -19.13 10.22
C PHE A 378 -23.75 -18.77 11.66
N GLY A 379 -24.71 -17.82 11.86
CA GLY A 379 -25.10 -17.34 13.19
C GLY A 379 -23.91 -16.66 13.90
N ARG A 380 -23.62 -17.11 15.11
CA ARG A 380 -22.47 -16.58 15.91
C ARG A 380 -21.10 -17.02 15.40
N ASN A 381 -21.03 -18.02 14.54
CA ASN A 381 -19.78 -18.59 14.02
C ASN A 381 -19.24 -17.78 12.81
N VAL A 382 -19.56 -16.50 12.69
CA VAL A 382 -19.03 -15.60 11.70
C VAL A 382 -18.21 -14.48 12.35
N TYR A 383 -17.01 -14.26 11.84
CA TYR A 383 -16.03 -13.30 12.34
C TYR A 383 -15.58 -12.37 11.22
N GLY A 384 -15.25 -11.13 11.57
CA GLY A 384 -14.67 -10.19 10.63
C GLY A 384 -13.24 -9.84 11.01
N ALA A 385 -12.36 -9.72 10.00
CA ALA A 385 -10.96 -9.37 10.18
C ALA A 385 -10.49 -8.28 9.20
N GLY A 386 -9.57 -7.43 9.66
CA GLY A 386 -9.00 -6.34 8.87
C GLY A 386 -10.02 -5.29 8.44
N ASP A 387 -9.78 -4.68 7.29
CA ASP A 387 -10.57 -3.55 6.76
C ASP A 387 -12.02 -3.91 6.41
N ALA A 388 -12.36 -5.19 6.33
CA ALA A 388 -13.75 -5.63 6.19
C ALA A 388 -14.62 -5.24 7.40
N VAL A 389 -13.99 -4.95 8.54
CA VAL A 389 -14.67 -4.52 9.78
C VAL A 389 -14.36 -3.07 10.11
N ARG A 390 -13.08 -2.72 10.07
CA ARG A 390 -12.57 -1.40 10.42
C ARG A 390 -11.34 -1.07 9.62
N ILE A 391 -11.41 0.05 8.90
CA ILE A 391 -10.27 0.58 8.15
C ILE A 391 -9.14 0.94 9.13
N GLY A 392 -7.94 0.43 8.83
CA GLY A 392 -6.76 0.65 9.66
C GLY A 392 -5.46 0.44 8.91
N GLU A 393 -4.35 0.52 9.65
CA GLU A 393 -3.03 0.22 9.12
C GLU A 393 -2.84 -1.29 8.91
N GLY A 394 -1.92 -1.68 8.02
CA GLY A 394 -1.65 -3.10 7.75
C GLY A 394 -1.28 -3.89 9.01
N THR A 395 -0.60 -3.26 9.98
CA THR A 395 -0.32 -3.84 11.30
C THR A 395 -1.59 -4.23 12.03
N SER A 396 -2.60 -3.36 12.03
CA SER A 396 -3.88 -3.64 12.69
C SER A 396 -4.64 -4.78 12.01
N ALA A 397 -4.51 -4.89 10.67
CA ALA A 397 -5.11 -6.00 9.93
C ALA A 397 -4.50 -7.35 10.33
N VAL A 398 -3.17 -7.44 10.44
CA VAL A 398 -2.45 -8.64 10.90
C VAL A 398 -2.88 -9.01 12.33
N LEU A 399 -2.87 -8.04 13.23
CA LEU A 399 -3.22 -8.26 14.65
C LEU A 399 -4.69 -8.70 14.80
N ARG A 400 -5.62 -8.10 14.05
CA ARG A 400 -7.03 -8.54 14.08
C ARG A 400 -7.20 -9.94 13.52
N GLY A 401 -6.46 -10.32 12.47
CA GLY A 401 -6.46 -11.69 11.95
C GLY A 401 -6.05 -12.71 13.01
N LYS A 402 -4.95 -12.47 13.72
CA LYS A 402 -4.48 -13.31 14.84
C LYS A 402 -5.49 -13.38 15.99
N GLN A 403 -6.06 -12.24 16.35
CA GLN A 403 -7.07 -12.16 17.41
C GLN A 403 -8.29 -13.03 17.09
N VAL A 404 -8.80 -12.98 15.84
CA VAL A 404 -9.92 -13.80 15.37
C VAL A 404 -9.60 -15.29 15.49
N ALA A 405 -8.40 -15.72 15.19
CA ALA A 405 -8.01 -17.11 15.35
C ALA A 405 -8.10 -17.61 16.81
N TYR A 406 -7.70 -16.78 17.75
CA TYR A 406 -7.89 -17.07 19.19
C TYR A 406 -9.37 -17.08 19.60
N GLU A 407 -10.19 -16.14 19.07
CA GLU A 407 -11.63 -16.11 19.31
C GLU A 407 -12.31 -17.41 18.84
N VAL A 408 -11.92 -17.92 17.66
CA VAL A 408 -12.37 -19.22 17.12
C VAL A 408 -11.91 -20.38 18.03
N ALA A 409 -10.64 -20.39 18.45
CA ALA A 409 -10.11 -21.42 19.33
C ALA A 409 -10.85 -21.48 20.67
N GLN A 410 -11.19 -20.32 21.22
CA GLN A 410 -12.01 -20.21 22.44
C GLN A 410 -13.43 -20.78 22.25
N GLU A 411 -14.09 -20.48 21.14
CA GLU A 411 -15.43 -21.02 20.81
C GLU A 411 -15.38 -22.54 20.62
N LEU A 412 -14.28 -23.08 20.10
CA LEU A 412 -14.03 -24.53 19.98
C LEU A 412 -13.64 -25.21 21.30
N GLY A 413 -13.48 -24.45 22.38
CA GLY A 413 -13.07 -24.96 23.70
C GLY A 413 -11.61 -25.43 23.77
N LEU A 414 -10.76 -24.98 22.83
CA LEU A 414 -9.34 -25.34 22.81
C LEU A 414 -8.53 -24.55 23.84
N ARG A 415 -7.52 -25.20 24.43
CA ARG A 415 -6.58 -24.53 25.34
C ARG A 415 -5.45 -23.89 24.55
N PHE A 416 -5.13 -22.64 24.89
CA PHE A 416 -3.99 -21.89 24.37
C PHE A 416 -3.46 -20.92 25.45
N PRO A 417 -2.23 -20.39 25.31
CA PRO A 417 -1.71 -19.38 26.24
C PRO A 417 -2.56 -18.10 26.18
N TYR A 418 -3.39 -17.88 27.18
CA TYR A 418 -4.34 -16.74 27.19
C TYR A 418 -3.62 -15.37 27.20
N GLU A 419 -2.40 -15.32 27.74
CA GLU A 419 -1.57 -14.13 27.72
C GLU A 419 -1.22 -13.69 26.29
N ASP A 420 -1.02 -14.63 25.35
CA ASP A 420 -0.76 -14.32 23.95
C ASP A 420 -1.98 -13.64 23.29
N TYR A 421 -3.19 -14.12 23.58
CA TYR A 421 -4.42 -13.46 23.15
C TYR A 421 -4.55 -12.05 23.71
N LEU A 422 -4.27 -11.86 25.01
CA LEU A 422 -4.33 -10.55 25.65
C LEU A 422 -3.29 -9.58 25.06
N GLU A 423 -2.09 -10.07 24.77
CA GLU A 423 -1.04 -9.26 24.15
C GLU A 423 -1.42 -8.81 22.73
N VAL A 424 -1.88 -9.76 21.89
CA VAL A 424 -2.36 -9.44 20.53
C VAL A 424 -3.54 -8.46 20.59
N SER A 425 -4.47 -8.64 21.51
CA SER A 425 -5.64 -7.77 21.66
C SER A 425 -5.24 -6.36 22.09
N ARG A 426 -4.29 -6.21 23.02
CA ARG A 426 -3.76 -4.92 23.45
C ARG A 426 -3.06 -4.21 22.28
N GLN A 427 -2.16 -4.90 21.59
CA GLN A 427 -1.47 -4.34 20.43
C GLN A 427 -2.44 -3.94 19.31
N TYR A 428 -3.51 -4.72 19.08
CA TYR A 428 -4.56 -4.35 18.12
C TYR A 428 -5.25 -3.04 18.53
N ILE A 429 -5.62 -2.88 19.80
CA ILE A 429 -6.22 -1.64 20.31
C ILE A 429 -5.27 -0.45 20.14
N ASP A 430 -3.99 -0.63 20.50
CA ASP A 430 -2.98 0.41 20.40
C ASP A 430 -2.73 0.82 18.94
N SER A 431 -2.75 -0.14 18.00
CA SER A 431 -2.58 0.12 16.57
C SER A 431 -3.73 0.92 15.94
N GLN A 432 -4.88 1.00 16.62
CA GLN A 432 -6.06 1.77 16.18
C GLN A 432 -6.04 3.22 16.66
N GLN A 433 -5.12 3.57 17.55
CA GLN A 433 -5.04 4.91 18.13
C GLN A 433 -4.26 5.85 17.21
N ARG A 434 -4.69 7.11 17.12
CA ARG A 434 -3.89 8.14 16.48
C ARG A 434 -2.66 8.42 17.35
N PRO A 435 -1.47 8.52 16.76
CA PRO A 435 -0.27 8.88 17.52
C PRO A 435 -0.41 10.24 18.19
N VAL A 436 -0.11 10.28 19.49
CA VAL A 436 -0.11 11.51 20.27
C VAL A 436 1.30 12.10 20.30
N ARG A 437 1.43 13.41 20.12
CA ARG A 437 2.71 14.10 20.25
C ARG A 437 3.16 14.10 21.71
N LEU A 438 4.37 13.65 21.96
CA LEU A 438 4.94 13.47 23.30
C LEU A 438 6.15 14.38 23.56
N LEU A 439 6.83 14.84 22.50
CA LEU A 439 7.97 15.73 22.58
C LEU A 439 7.77 16.92 21.65
N ASP A 440 8.19 18.11 22.11
CA ASP A 440 8.17 19.33 21.29
C ASP A 440 9.35 19.38 20.32
N ALA A 441 10.48 18.79 20.69
CA ALA A 441 11.68 18.71 19.89
C ALA A 441 12.38 17.36 20.07
N PRO A 442 13.20 16.93 19.10
CA PRO A 442 14.01 15.71 19.21
C PRO A 442 15.00 15.82 20.37
N LEU A 443 15.23 14.68 21.02
CA LEU A 443 16.32 14.58 21.99
C LEU A 443 17.66 14.53 21.24
N VAL A 444 18.62 15.32 21.70
CA VAL A 444 19.99 15.37 21.17
C VAL A 444 20.97 15.22 22.32
N PRO A 445 22.21 14.72 22.09
CA PRO A 445 23.24 14.73 23.10
C PRO A 445 23.70 16.17 23.43
N ASP A 446 24.46 16.34 24.51
CA ASP A 446 25.11 17.60 24.79
C ASP A 446 26.20 17.95 23.75
N GLU A 447 26.67 19.19 23.76
CA GLU A 447 27.61 19.71 22.75
C GLU A 447 28.96 18.98 22.81
N GLU A 448 29.45 18.61 23.99
CA GLU A 448 30.69 17.85 24.18
C GLU A 448 30.58 16.50 23.46
N ARG A 449 29.49 15.78 23.67
CA ARG A 449 29.23 14.50 23.01
C ARG A 449 29.04 14.64 21.49
N MET A 450 28.36 15.70 21.02
CA MET A 450 28.17 15.99 19.59
C MET A 450 29.48 16.25 18.85
N THR A 451 30.44 16.87 19.53
CA THR A 451 31.76 17.18 18.97
C THR A 451 32.78 16.04 19.14
N ALA A 452 32.54 15.09 20.06
CA ALA A 452 33.45 13.98 20.31
C ALA A 452 33.38 12.87 19.24
N LYS A 453 32.17 12.47 18.82
CA LYS A 453 31.96 11.35 17.88
C LYS A 453 30.61 11.46 17.14
N PRO A 454 30.42 10.74 16.03
CA PRO A 454 29.13 10.74 15.33
C PRO A 454 27.98 10.31 16.25
N TYR A 455 26.77 10.81 15.98
CA TYR A 455 25.57 10.52 16.75
C TYR A 455 24.33 10.45 15.85
N VAL A 456 23.23 9.98 16.41
CA VAL A 456 21.92 9.97 15.74
C VAL A 456 20.95 10.86 16.48
N GLN A 457 20.01 11.43 15.72
CA GLN A 457 18.85 12.15 16.23
C GLN A 457 17.58 11.44 15.77
N ILE A 458 16.67 11.19 16.69
CA ILE A 458 15.41 10.53 16.41
C ILE A 458 14.30 11.56 16.38
N ASN A 459 13.71 11.82 15.21
CA ASN A 459 12.58 12.73 15.01
C ASN A 459 11.22 12.04 15.15
N CYS A 460 11.17 10.93 15.86
CA CYS A 460 9.94 10.24 16.21
C CYS A 460 9.34 10.88 17.47
N LEU A 461 8.63 12.00 17.31
CA LEU A 461 8.11 12.83 18.42
C LEU A 461 6.77 12.36 18.96
N TYR A 462 6.21 11.32 18.36
CA TYR A 462 4.88 10.78 18.64
C TYR A 462 4.96 9.35 19.15
N GLY A 463 3.98 8.95 19.96
CA GLY A 463 3.83 7.57 20.42
C GLY A 463 3.25 6.70 19.30
N PHE A 464 4.11 5.95 18.60
CA PHE A 464 3.71 4.94 17.61
C PHE A 464 3.91 3.53 18.16
N ALA A 465 3.04 2.59 17.77
CA ALA A 465 3.24 1.17 18.04
C ALA A 465 4.30 0.57 17.09
N CYS A 466 5.58 0.96 17.29
CA CYS A 466 6.70 0.63 16.41
C CYS A 466 8.03 0.64 17.18
N ASN A 467 8.87 -0.40 17.01
CA ASN A 467 10.19 -0.46 17.68
C ASN A 467 11.35 -1.08 16.88
N PRO A 468 11.39 -1.13 15.52
CA PRO A 468 12.53 -1.71 14.78
C PRO A 468 13.88 -1.07 15.11
N CYS A 469 13.90 0.23 15.43
CA CYS A 469 15.14 0.94 15.81
C CYS A 469 15.81 0.37 17.07
N THR A 470 15.06 -0.26 17.97
CA THR A 470 15.62 -0.89 19.18
C THR A 470 16.38 -2.17 18.82
N PHE A 471 15.86 -2.98 17.90
CA PHE A 471 16.51 -4.20 17.41
C PHE A 471 17.72 -3.90 16.52
N ALA A 472 17.64 -2.83 15.74
CA ALA A 472 18.72 -2.41 14.84
C ALA A 472 19.97 -1.89 15.58
N CYS A 473 19.87 -1.54 16.87
CA CYS A 473 21.00 -1.01 17.63
C CYS A 473 21.90 -2.10 18.20
N PRO A 474 23.13 -2.31 17.67
CA PRO A 474 24.01 -3.39 18.13
C PRO A 474 24.52 -3.19 19.56
N GLN A 475 24.43 -1.96 20.09
CA GLN A 475 24.86 -1.62 21.45
C GLN A 475 23.68 -1.54 22.45
N GLY A 476 22.44 -1.83 22.01
CA GLY A 476 21.26 -1.66 22.85
C GLY A 476 21.08 -0.23 23.37
N ALA A 477 21.60 0.77 22.63
CA ALA A 477 21.55 2.16 23.03
C ALA A 477 20.17 2.80 22.82
N ILE A 478 19.25 2.15 22.10
CA ILE A 478 17.91 2.68 21.86
C ILE A 478 16.90 1.86 22.64
N THR A 479 16.10 2.52 23.46
CA THR A 479 15.03 1.90 24.25
C THR A 479 13.68 2.51 23.92
N LYS A 480 12.64 1.69 23.94
CA LYS A 480 11.24 2.09 23.76
C LYS A 480 10.36 1.13 24.57
N PRO A 481 9.98 1.48 25.80
CA PRO A 481 9.38 0.55 26.74
C PRO A 481 7.93 0.15 26.40
N THR A 482 7.17 1.03 25.73
CA THR A 482 5.74 0.79 25.43
C THR A 482 5.38 1.20 24.00
N THR A 483 4.24 0.71 23.51
CA THR A 483 3.64 1.10 22.23
C THR A 483 3.45 2.60 22.08
N SER A 484 3.08 3.27 23.18
CA SER A 484 2.76 4.69 23.22
C SER A 484 3.92 5.61 23.63
N SER A 485 5.12 5.06 23.94
CA SER A 485 6.31 5.89 24.25
C SER A 485 7.04 6.35 22.98
N VAL A 486 7.98 7.28 23.10
CA VAL A 486 8.96 7.60 22.06
C VAL A 486 10.25 6.80 22.28
N PRO A 487 11.04 6.50 21.24
CA PRO A 487 12.35 5.91 21.42
C PRO A 487 13.32 6.92 22.02
N VAL A 488 14.15 6.45 22.98
CA VAL A 488 15.17 7.24 23.67
C VAL A 488 16.54 6.65 23.39
N VAL A 489 17.53 7.49 23.15
CA VAL A 489 18.93 7.11 22.90
C VAL A 489 19.77 7.34 24.15
N ASP A 490 20.43 6.29 24.61
CA ASP A 490 21.54 6.37 25.55
C ASP A 490 22.79 6.74 24.75
N TYR A 491 23.18 8.01 24.82
CA TYR A 491 24.29 8.54 24.01
C TYR A 491 25.67 8.08 24.49
N ASP A 492 25.81 7.59 25.71
CA ASP A 492 27.06 6.99 26.21
C ASP A 492 27.33 5.65 25.52
N LYS A 493 26.28 4.85 25.31
CA LYS A 493 26.35 3.59 24.57
C LYS A 493 26.38 3.76 23.05
N CYS A 494 25.82 4.87 22.54
CA CYS A 494 25.73 5.09 21.10
C CYS A 494 27.12 5.26 20.47
N ILE A 495 27.50 4.40 19.53
CA ILE A 495 28.77 4.45 18.79
C ILE A 495 28.68 5.21 17.46
N GLY A 496 27.52 5.71 17.08
CA GLY A 496 27.31 6.43 15.82
C GLY A 496 27.43 5.56 14.57
N CYS A 497 27.05 4.29 14.63
CA CYS A 497 27.15 3.34 13.50
C CYS A 497 26.08 3.50 12.41
N MET A 498 25.07 4.32 12.63
CA MET A 498 23.95 4.63 11.72
C MET A 498 23.01 3.47 11.37
N GLN A 499 23.10 2.31 12.03
CA GLN A 499 22.23 1.15 11.73
C GLN A 499 20.74 1.46 11.96
N CYS A 500 20.38 2.23 12.98
CA CYS A 500 19.00 2.62 13.24
C CYS A 500 18.41 3.57 12.17
N VAL A 501 19.24 4.28 11.42
CA VAL A 501 18.79 5.22 10.37
C VAL A 501 18.10 4.47 9.23
N ASN A 502 18.69 3.39 8.74
CA ASN A 502 18.14 2.61 7.63
C ASN A 502 17.08 1.56 8.04
N HIS A 503 16.86 1.35 9.35
CA HIS A 503 15.83 0.45 9.85
C HIS A 503 14.56 1.16 10.35
N CYS A 504 14.51 2.49 10.23
CA CYS A 504 13.35 3.27 10.65
C CYS A 504 12.25 3.27 9.60
N PRO A 505 11.07 2.64 9.82
CA PRO A 505 9.98 2.62 8.85
C PRO A 505 9.45 4.01 8.47
N GLY A 506 9.57 4.97 9.38
CA GLY A 506 9.17 6.37 9.18
C GLY A 506 10.25 7.24 8.52
N LEU A 507 11.47 6.70 8.26
CA LEU A 507 12.64 7.49 7.83
C LEU A 507 12.85 8.73 8.70
N ALA A 508 12.66 8.58 10.02
CA ALA A 508 12.67 9.66 11.01
C ALA A 508 13.90 9.64 11.92
N ILE A 509 14.97 8.94 11.52
CA ILE A 509 16.25 8.92 12.24
C ILE A 509 17.33 9.42 11.29
N PHE A 510 18.14 10.34 11.78
CA PHE A 510 19.19 10.99 11.01
C PHE A 510 20.52 10.91 11.76
N GLY A 511 21.62 10.80 11.02
CA GLY A 511 22.95 10.73 11.59
C GLY A 511 23.76 11.99 11.32
N TYR A 512 24.65 12.34 12.26
CA TYR A 512 25.47 13.54 12.17
C TYR A 512 26.91 13.28 12.64
N ASP A 513 27.87 13.89 11.96
CA ASP A 513 29.25 14.05 12.41
C ASP A 513 29.64 15.53 12.33
N LYS A 514 29.48 16.28 13.42
CA LYS A 514 29.79 17.71 13.50
C LYS A 514 31.25 18.01 13.20
N ARG A 515 32.19 17.11 13.56
CA ARG A 515 33.64 17.30 13.31
C ARG A 515 33.98 17.39 11.83
N LYS A 516 33.21 16.69 10.99
CA LYS A 516 33.40 16.58 9.56
C LYS A 516 32.38 17.37 8.75
N ASN A 517 31.41 17.98 9.43
CA ASN A 517 30.27 18.64 8.81
C ASN A 517 29.48 17.69 7.86
N VAL A 518 29.27 16.45 8.30
CA VAL A 518 28.66 15.37 7.52
C VAL A 518 27.32 14.95 8.11
N ILE A 519 26.37 14.67 7.23
CA ILE A 519 25.04 14.19 7.57
C ILE A 519 24.82 12.82 6.91
N PHE A 520 24.10 11.91 7.58
CA PHE A 520 23.67 10.61 7.07
C PHE A 520 22.15 10.58 7.00
N LEU A 521 21.60 10.54 5.79
CA LEU A 521 20.18 10.60 5.51
C LEU A 521 19.68 9.27 4.93
N PRO A 522 18.51 8.75 5.36
CA PRO A 522 17.90 7.56 4.77
C PRO A 522 17.36 7.87 3.38
N VAL A 523 17.63 7.00 2.41
CA VAL A 523 17.26 7.18 1.00
C VAL A 523 16.68 5.89 0.42
N GLU A 524 15.52 6.00 -0.23
CA GLU A 524 14.83 4.90 -0.91
C GLU A 524 14.48 5.23 -2.36
N TYR A 525 15.18 6.15 -2.98
CA TYR A 525 15.08 6.52 -4.39
C TYR A 525 16.48 6.59 -5.00
N GLU A 526 16.56 6.65 -6.34
CA GLU A 526 17.85 6.72 -7.03
C GLU A 526 18.55 8.05 -6.72
N VAL A 527 19.84 7.94 -6.39
CA VAL A 527 20.69 9.06 -6.01
C VAL A 527 22.08 8.85 -6.59
N GLU A 528 22.63 9.89 -7.19
CA GLU A 528 23.98 9.89 -7.75
C GLU A 528 24.96 10.59 -6.81
N GLU A 529 26.14 10.00 -6.65
CA GLU A 529 27.25 10.61 -5.93
C GLU A 529 27.78 11.82 -6.70
N GLY A 530 28.26 12.85 -6.00
CA GLY A 530 28.77 14.10 -6.57
C GLY A 530 27.69 15.16 -6.85
N LYS A 531 26.40 14.86 -6.73
CA LYS A 531 25.34 15.85 -6.98
C LYS A 531 25.27 16.90 -5.88
N GLU A 532 25.09 18.16 -6.29
CA GLU A 532 24.78 19.26 -5.39
C GLU A 532 23.31 19.27 -4.95
N VAL A 533 23.08 19.59 -3.69
CA VAL A 533 21.75 19.55 -3.08
C VAL A 533 21.46 20.81 -2.25
N PHE A 534 20.19 21.16 -2.16
CA PHE A 534 19.69 21.99 -1.09
C PHE A 534 19.36 21.09 0.09
N LEU A 535 19.87 21.41 1.26
CA LEU A 535 19.55 20.74 2.52
C LEU A 535 18.24 21.33 3.07
N VAL A 536 17.37 20.47 3.58
CA VAL A 536 16.03 20.88 4.05
C VAL A 536 15.72 20.32 5.44
N ASP A 537 14.84 21.02 6.15
CA ASP A 537 14.24 20.56 7.41
C ASP A 537 13.06 19.59 7.18
N ASP A 538 12.33 19.21 8.23
CA ASP A 538 11.14 18.35 8.15
C ASP A 538 9.96 18.98 7.40
N ASN A 539 9.93 20.31 7.27
CA ASN A 539 8.90 21.03 6.53
C ASN A 539 9.27 21.23 5.06
N GLY A 540 10.47 20.79 4.63
CA GLY A 540 11.00 21.02 3.29
C GLY A 540 11.58 22.42 3.09
N ALA A 541 11.71 23.22 4.16
CA ALA A 541 12.36 24.52 4.09
C ALA A 541 13.88 24.37 3.92
N LYS A 542 14.48 25.18 3.04
CA LYS A 542 15.93 25.17 2.80
C LYS A 542 16.67 25.71 4.02
N VAL A 543 17.60 24.91 4.54
CA VAL A 543 18.44 25.24 5.71
C VAL A 543 19.93 25.23 5.38
N GLY A 544 20.31 24.95 4.14
CA GLY A 544 21.69 24.97 3.70
C GLY A 544 21.90 24.32 2.33
N GLU A 545 23.17 24.03 2.04
CA GLU A 545 23.60 23.38 0.81
C GLU A 545 24.53 22.19 1.13
N GLY A 546 24.71 21.29 0.20
CA GLY A 546 25.61 20.18 0.37
C GLY A 546 25.93 19.45 -0.93
N VAL A 547 26.80 18.44 -0.81
CA VAL A 547 27.15 17.54 -1.90
C VAL A 547 26.98 16.10 -1.40
N ILE A 548 26.35 15.26 -2.19
CA ILE A 548 26.23 13.83 -1.89
C ILE A 548 27.60 13.18 -2.16
N GLU A 549 28.35 12.92 -1.10
CA GLU A 549 29.67 12.33 -1.24
C GLU A 549 29.63 10.84 -1.55
N LYS A 550 28.69 10.12 -0.92
CA LYS A 550 28.60 8.67 -1.02
C LYS A 550 27.20 8.14 -0.72
N VAL A 551 26.80 7.09 -1.42
CA VAL A 551 25.58 6.32 -1.14
C VAL A 551 25.95 4.93 -0.64
N LEU A 552 25.75 4.69 0.65
CA LEU A 552 26.01 3.41 1.30
C LEU A 552 24.82 2.47 1.07
N LYS A 553 24.96 1.52 0.16
CA LYS A 553 23.94 0.51 -0.13
C LYS A 553 23.69 -0.38 1.07
N LYS A 554 22.42 -0.76 1.28
CA LYS A 554 21.95 -1.62 2.39
C LYS A 554 21.06 -2.74 1.83
N ASP A 555 21.12 -3.90 2.48
CA ASP A 555 20.38 -5.10 2.05
C ASP A 555 18.86 -4.89 2.08
N ASN A 556 18.36 -4.11 3.05
CA ASN A 556 16.95 -3.73 3.14
C ASN A 556 16.52 -2.63 2.17
N LYS A 557 17.43 -2.19 1.28
CA LYS A 557 17.23 -1.17 0.24
C LYS A 557 16.83 0.23 0.76
N THR A 558 16.90 0.47 2.07
CA THR A 558 16.92 1.82 2.64
C THR A 558 18.39 2.22 2.78
N ASN A 559 18.92 2.86 1.77
CA ASN A 559 20.32 3.26 1.68
C ASN A 559 20.60 4.47 2.57
N LEU A 560 21.90 4.74 2.82
CA LEU A 560 22.33 5.95 3.53
C LEU A 560 23.08 6.87 2.57
N ALA A 561 22.55 8.07 2.33
CA ALA A 561 23.27 9.14 1.68
C ALA A 561 24.17 9.83 2.71
N ARG A 562 25.49 9.80 2.47
CA ARG A 562 26.46 10.60 3.20
C ARG A 562 26.61 11.93 2.46
N VAL A 563 26.21 13.03 3.12
CA VAL A 563 26.17 14.36 2.53
C VAL A 563 27.15 15.27 3.27
N GLN A 564 28.08 15.85 2.53
CA GLN A 564 28.94 16.92 3.02
C GLN A 564 28.14 18.21 3.03
N ALA A 565 27.91 18.77 4.20
CA ALA A 565 27.16 20.00 4.36
C ALA A 565 28.03 21.25 4.17
N SER A 566 27.43 22.30 3.61
CA SER A 566 27.98 23.64 3.50
C SER A 566 26.86 24.67 3.75
N LYS A 567 27.22 25.86 4.21
CA LYS A 567 26.27 26.95 4.47
C LYS A 567 25.10 26.54 5.39
N VAL A 568 25.38 25.76 6.42
CA VAL A 568 24.42 25.29 7.42
C VAL A 568 24.80 25.84 8.77
N ASP A 569 23.88 26.54 9.44
CA ASP A 569 24.12 27.11 10.76
C ASP A 569 24.08 26.03 11.85
N ASP A 570 23.09 25.12 11.76
CA ASP A 570 22.97 23.97 12.66
C ASP A 570 22.65 22.69 11.88
N LEU A 571 23.59 21.74 11.91
CA LEU A 571 23.44 20.42 11.26
C LEU A 571 22.20 19.68 11.73
N ASN A 572 21.79 19.86 12.99
CA ASN A 572 20.64 19.17 13.56
C ASN A 572 19.31 19.61 12.94
N GLN A 573 19.26 20.71 12.19
CA GLN A 573 18.06 21.12 11.45
C GLN A 573 17.87 20.33 10.15
N VAL A 574 18.94 19.79 9.58
CA VAL A 574 18.86 19.07 8.30
C VAL A 574 18.21 17.71 8.50
N LYS A 575 17.14 17.44 7.72
CA LYS A 575 16.36 16.20 7.76
C LYS A 575 16.22 15.54 6.37
N GLY A 576 16.62 16.24 5.32
CA GLY A 576 16.52 15.76 3.95
C GLY A 576 17.28 16.64 2.99
N TYR A 577 17.12 16.35 1.69
CA TYR A 577 17.66 17.18 0.63
C TYR A 577 16.79 17.17 -0.62
N ILE A 578 16.95 18.22 -1.43
CA ILE A 578 16.34 18.37 -2.76
C ILE A 578 17.48 18.61 -3.74
N LEU A 579 17.50 17.90 -4.88
CA LEU A 579 18.50 18.11 -5.93
C LEU A 579 18.40 19.54 -6.46
N LYS A 580 19.53 20.21 -6.69
CA LYS A 580 19.56 21.56 -7.28
C LYS A 580 19.10 21.58 -8.73
N GLU A 581 19.37 20.48 -9.46
CA GLU A 581 18.92 20.24 -10.83
C GLU A 581 18.00 19.01 -10.83
N ARG A 582 16.78 19.17 -11.29
CA ARG A 582 15.83 18.09 -11.60
C ARG A 582 15.56 18.05 -13.08
#